data_37a08d405e09fd7ac7615440b2ab1092
#
_entry.id   37a08d405e09fd7ac7615440b2ab1092
#
_cell.length_a   1.000
_cell.length_b   1.000
_cell.length_c   1.000
_cell.angle_alpha   90.00
_cell.angle_beta   90.00
_cell.angle_gamma   90.00
#
_symmetry.space_group_name_H-M   'P 1'
#
loop_
_entity.id
_entity.type
_entity.pdbx_description
1 polymer ?
#
loop_
_entity_poly.entity_id
_entity_poly.type
_entity_poly.pdbx_seq_one_letter_code
_entity_poly.pdbx_strand_id
1 'polypeptide(L)'
;MIIIFGAGDDPVNESVGRKAISHERIVEAAARDLRRSGFEGVNVAGVMKTAGLTHGGFYAHFDSRDALLSEAMVRASENAAGVIKAQVESLQGSGLSPFRAFVEAYLSAAHVEDCESGCPVAALCGDIPLQAAAVVDTSRHAISSLRRLVLQFLPRDLPRDTAWSVASMLIGAVQLARALGDTPQAKAVLAAAKRDLIERYDRQAG
;
A
#
# COMPACT_ATOMS: atom_id res chain seq x y z
N MET A 1 6.24 27.61 51.02
CA MET A 1 7.33 27.39 50.09
C MET A 1 7.06 26.07 49.36
N ILE A 2 6.44 26.16 48.16
CA ILE A 2 6.06 24.98 47.37
C ILE A 2 7.23 24.74 46.41
N ILE A 3 7.87 23.60 46.56
CA ILE A 3 8.91 23.11 45.65
C ILE A 3 8.20 22.42 44.48
N ILE A 4 8.20 23.06 43.30
CA ILE A 4 7.75 22.47 42.04
C ILE A 4 8.91 21.59 41.57
N PHE A 5 8.76 20.26 41.67
CA PHE A 5 9.63 19.32 40.95
C PHE A 5 9.35 19.45 39.49
N GLY A 6 10.28 20.01 38.71
CA GLY A 6 10.29 19.98 37.27
C GLY A 6 10.36 18.53 36.80
N ALA A 7 9.46 18.14 35.90
CA ALA A 7 9.55 16.86 35.18
C ALA A 7 10.87 16.90 34.38
N GLY A 8 11.90 16.22 34.88
CA GLY A 8 13.13 16.01 34.13
C GLY A 8 12.83 15.10 32.95
N ASP A 9 13.15 15.55 31.75
CA ASP A 9 13.19 14.70 30.55
C ASP A 9 14.16 13.54 30.82
N ASP A 10 13.63 12.33 30.88
CA ASP A 10 14.42 11.11 31.10
C ASP A 10 15.18 10.80 29.79
N PRO A 11 16.52 10.83 29.77
CA PRO A 11 17.34 10.59 28.58
C PRO A 11 17.09 9.22 27.94
N VAL A 12 16.57 8.25 28.70
CA VAL A 12 16.17 6.92 28.21
C VAL A 12 14.92 7.05 27.33
N ASN A 13 13.94 7.85 27.72
CA ASN A 13 12.72 8.07 26.97
C ASN A 13 12.99 8.81 25.67
N GLU A 14 13.91 9.78 25.67
CA GLU A 14 14.31 10.52 24.47
C GLU A 14 15.09 9.65 23.46
N SER A 15 15.93 8.73 23.95
CA SER A 15 16.67 7.79 23.10
C SER A 15 15.76 6.75 22.44
N VAL A 16 14.76 6.24 23.16
CA VAL A 16 13.73 5.32 22.64
C VAL A 16 12.88 6.03 21.57
N GLY A 17 12.48 7.27 21.82
CA GLY A 17 11.73 8.06 20.84
C GLY A 17 12.52 8.29 19.54
N ARG A 18 13.79 8.64 19.63
CA ARG A 18 14.68 8.82 18.46
C ARG A 18 14.87 7.54 17.66
N LYS A 19 15.03 6.39 18.33
CA LYS A 19 15.15 5.09 17.66
C LYS A 19 13.86 4.74 16.91
N ALA A 20 12.68 4.95 17.51
CA ALA A 20 11.39 4.70 16.88
C ALA A 20 11.20 5.58 15.64
N ILE A 21 11.50 6.88 15.71
CA ILE A 21 11.42 7.81 14.57
C ILE A 21 12.36 7.36 13.44
N SER A 22 13.58 6.94 13.78
CA SER A 22 14.54 6.44 12.80
C SER A 22 14.04 5.16 12.13
N HIS A 23 13.48 4.22 12.89
CA HIS A 23 12.89 2.99 12.38
C HIS A 23 11.75 3.27 11.38
N GLU A 24 10.82 4.15 11.75
CA GLU A 24 9.73 4.60 10.88
C GLU A 24 10.24 5.19 9.54
N ARG A 25 11.29 6.00 9.57
CA ARG A 25 11.90 6.57 8.35
C ARG A 25 12.51 5.51 7.46
N ILE A 26 13.13 4.48 8.03
CA ILE A 26 13.70 3.36 7.27
C ILE A 26 12.57 2.56 6.60
N VAL A 27 11.54 2.19 7.36
CA VAL A 27 10.38 1.44 6.84
C VAL A 27 9.67 2.21 5.73
N GLU A 28 9.47 3.52 5.89
CA GLU A 28 8.84 4.36 4.88
C GLU A 28 9.68 4.46 3.59
N ALA A 29 10.99 4.61 3.71
CA ALA A 29 11.88 4.59 2.55
C ALA A 29 11.87 3.23 1.83
N ALA A 30 11.93 2.14 2.60
CA ALA A 30 11.87 0.78 2.06
C ALA A 30 10.51 0.48 1.39
N ALA A 31 9.40 0.97 1.95
CA ALA A 31 8.06 0.79 1.38
C ALA A 31 7.91 1.47 0.00
N ARG A 32 8.52 2.63 -0.19
CA ARG A 32 8.57 3.29 -1.51
C ARG A 32 9.44 2.54 -2.50
N ASP A 33 10.68 2.18 -2.08
CA ASP A 33 11.61 1.45 -2.93
C ASP A 33 11.03 0.08 -3.34
N LEU A 34 10.35 -0.62 -2.43
CA LEU A 34 9.70 -1.90 -2.68
C LEU A 34 8.66 -1.81 -3.80
N ARG A 35 7.81 -0.78 -3.77
CA ARG A 35 6.78 -0.59 -4.81
C ARG A 35 7.37 -0.16 -6.15
N ARG A 36 8.46 0.63 -6.13
CA ARG A 36 9.11 1.13 -7.34
C ARG A 36 9.98 0.10 -8.03
N SER A 37 10.73 -0.69 -7.26
CA SER A 37 11.85 -1.49 -7.77
C SER A 37 11.69 -3.00 -7.51
N GLY A 38 10.59 -3.43 -6.89
CA GLY A 38 10.36 -4.82 -6.51
C GLY A 38 11.21 -5.28 -5.32
N PHE A 39 11.03 -6.53 -4.91
CA PHE A 39 11.77 -7.09 -3.77
C PHE A 39 13.28 -7.06 -4.00
N GLU A 40 13.75 -7.46 -5.19
CA GLU A 40 15.17 -7.50 -5.51
C GLU A 40 15.81 -6.11 -5.62
N GLY A 41 15.01 -5.09 -5.98
CA GLY A 41 15.48 -3.72 -6.11
C GLY A 41 15.72 -2.99 -4.78
N VAL A 42 15.20 -3.49 -3.66
CA VAL A 42 15.41 -2.87 -2.35
C VAL A 42 16.84 -3.08 -1.87
N ASN A 43 17.62 -1.99 -1.89
CA ASN A 43 19.01 -1.97 -1.43
C ASN A 43 19.09 -1.34 -0.04
N VAL A 44 19.54 -2.11 0.95
CA VAL A 44 19.65 -1.67 2.37
C VAL A 44 20.48 -0.39 2.48
N ALA A 45 21.63 -0.29 1.79
CA ALA A 45 22.46 0.91 1.87
C ALA A 45 21.75 2.15 1.29
N GLY A 46 20.99 1.98 0.19
CA GLY A 46 20.18 3.03 -0.42
C GLY A 46 19.05 3.49 0.49
N VAL A 47 18.32 2.54 1.08
CA VAL A 47 17.24 2.79 2.04
C VAL A 47 17.75 3.57 3.26
N MET A 48 18.86 3.13 3.87
CA MET A 48 19.47 3.80 5.01
C MET A 48 19.90 5.24 4.67
N LYS A 49 20.50 5.44 3.49
CA LYS A 49 20.87 6.78 2.99
C LYS A 49 19.63 7.66 2.82
N THR A 50 18.55 7.15 2.23
CA THR A 50 17.27 7.87 2.04
C THR A 50 16.64 8.23 3.40
N ALA A 51 16.77 7.34 4.39
CA ALA A 51 16.36 7.61 5.77
C ALA A 51 17.27 8.60 6.53
N GLY A 52 18.38 9.05 5.93
CA GLY A 52 19.37 9.95 6.55
C GLY A 52 20.22 9.28 7.63
N LEU A 53 20.47 7.98 7.46
CA LEU A 53 21.22 7.14 8.40
C LEU A 53 22.40 6.46 7.73
N THR A 54 23.37 6.00 8.54
CA THR A 54 24.51 5.24 8.03
C THR A 54 24.13 3.76 7.83
N HIS A 55 24.76 3.11 6.83
CA HIS A 55 24.52 1.68 6.59
C HIS A 55 24.78 0.81 7.84
N GLY A 56 25.80 1.13 8.62
CA GLY A 56 26.14 0.39 9.84
C GLY A 56 25.05 0.43 10.93
N GLY A 57 24.15 1.42 10.89
CA GLY A 57 23.00 1.51 11.80
C GLY A 57 21.86 0.53 11.50
N PHE A 58 21.90 -0.18 10.36
CA PHE A 58 20.81 -1.06 9.94
C PHE A 58 20.49 -2.14 10.99
N TYR A 59 21.50 -2.86 11.46
CA TYR A 59 21.35 -3.96 12.43
C TYR A 59 20.90 -3.52 13.83
N ALA A 60 20.89 -2.20 14.11
CA ALA A 60 20.25 -1.68 15.32
C ALA A 60 18.70 -1.63 15.20
N HIS A 61 18.17 -1.75 13.99
CA HIS A 61 16.73 -1.65 13.69
C HIS A 61 16.12 -2.95 13.16
N PHE A 62 16.88 -3.74 12.38
CA PHE A 62 16.37 -4.96 11.73
C PHE A 62 17.36 -6.10 11.82
N ASP A 63 16.89 -7.30 12.15
CA ASP A 63 17.70 -8.51 12.22
C ASP A 63 18.15 -9.01 10.83
N SER A 64 17.40 -8.67 9.79
CA SER A 64 17.68 -9.10 8.42
C SER A 64 17.03 -8.17 7.39
N ARG A 65 17.46 -8.30 6.12
CA ARG A 65 16.78 -7.67 4.98
C ARG A 65 15.32 -8.13 4.85
N ASP A 66 15.05 -9.40 5.12
CA ASP A 66 13.69 -9.95 5.05
C ASP A 66 12.75 -9.37 6.12
N ALA A 67 13.28 -9.08 7.32
CA ALA A 67 12.54 -8.35 8.34
C ALA A 67 12.16 -6.95 7.85
N LEU A 68 13.09 -6.21 7.25
CA LEU A 68 12.80 -4.91 6.62
C LEU A 68 11.76 -5.03 5.51
N LEU A 69 11.87 -6.03 4.60
CA LEU A 69 10.92 -6.24 3.51
C LEU A 69 9.52 -6.55 4.03
N SER A 70 9.42 -7.34 5.10
CA SER A 70 8.15 -7.66 5.75
C SER A 70 7.47 -6.41 6.32
N GLU A 71 8.19 -5.58 7.05
CA GLU A 71 7.64 -4.32 7.58
C GLU A 71 7.32 -3.30 6.46
N ALA A 72 8.18 -3.22 5.44
CA ALA A 72 7.94 -2.39 4.26
C ALA A 72 6.67 -2.79 3.51
N MET A 73 6.38 -4.10 3.39
CA MET A 73 5.15 -4.60 2.75
C MET A 73 3.89 -4.21 3.52
N VAL A 74 3.92 -4.28 4.86
CA VAL A 74 2.83 -3.80 5.72
C VAL A 74 2.60 -2.30 5.51
N ARG A 75 3.65 -1.51 5.66
CA ARG A 75 3.61 -0.05 5.50
C ARG A 75 3.11 0.36 4.11
N ALA A 76 3.62 -0.28 3.06
CA ALA A 76 3.19 -0.03 1.69
C ALA A 76 1.67 -0.28 1.53
N SER A 77 1.15 -1.34 2.15
CA SER A 77 -0.28 -1.68 2.10
C SER A 77 -1.15 -0.67 2.85
N GLU A 78 -0.69 -0.21 4.01
CA GLU A 78 -1.39 0.80 4.82
C GLU A 78 -1.44 2.14 4.09
N ASN A 79 -0.31 2.60 3.56
CA ASN A 79 -0.21 3.84 2.81
C ASN A 79 -1.12 3.82 1.58
N ALA A 80 -1.07 2.76 0.77
CA ALA A 80 -1.92 2.62 -0.41
C ALA A 80 -3.41 2.63 -0.05
N ALA A 81 -3.80 1.92 1.02
CA ALA A 81 -5.19 1.92 1.48
C ALA A 81 -5.63 3.31 1.95
N GLY A 82 -4.75 4.06 2.62
CA GLY A 82 -5.01 5.44 3.04
C GLY A 82 -5.25 6.37 1.85
N VAL A 83 -4.38 6.32 0.84
CA VAL A 83 -4.52 7.12 -0.39
C VAL A 83 -5.84 6.81 -1.11
N ILE A 84 -6.14 5.53 -1.30
CA ILE A 84 -7.39 5.12 -1.97
C ILE A 84 -8.62 5.58 -1.17
N LYS A 85 -8.64 5.44 0.15
CA LYS A 85 -9.76 5.89 0.99
C LYS A 85 -9.98 7.40 0.88
N ALA A 86 -8.93 8.21 0.94
CA ALA A 86 -9.04 9.66 0.80
C ALA A 86 -9.62 10.05 -0.58
N GLN A 87 -9.20 9.38 -1.66
CA GLN A 87 -9.77 9.60 -2.99
C GLN A 87 -11.24 9.17 -3.07
N VAL A 88 -11.60 8.05 -2.47
CA VAL A 88 -13.00 7.59 -2.39
C VAL A 88 -13.87 8.61 -1.67
N GLU A 89 -13.44 9.12 -0.53
CA GLU A 89 -14.17 10.15 0.23
C GLU A 89 -14.41 11.41 -0.62
N SER A 90 -13.40 11.86 -1.35
CA SER A 90 -13.52 12.99 -2.27
C SER A 90 -14.53 12.74 -3.39
N LEU A 91 -14.50 11.55 -4.02
CA LEU A 91 -15.42 11.18 -5.09
C LEU A 91 -16.85 10.98 -4.61
N GLN A 92 -17.04 10.43 -3.39
CA GLN A 92 -18.36 10.34 -2.76
C GLN A 92 -18.95 11.72 -2.47
N GLY A 93 -18.11 12.67 -2.03
CA GLY A 93 -18.53 14.08 -1.90
C GLY A 93 -19.04 14.70 -3.19
N SER A 94 -18.66 14.14 -4.35
CA SER A 94 -19.17 14.52 -5.67
C SER A 94 -20.41 13.69 -6.14
N GLY A 95 -20.99 12.87 -5.25
CA GLY A 95 -22.23 12.12 -5.49
C GLY A 95 -22.06 10.72 -6.10
N LEU A 96 -20.84 10.17 -6.18
CA LEU A 96 -20.65 8.79 -6.62
C LEU A 96 -21.06 7.80 -5.50
N SER A 97 -21.57 6.62 -5.90
CA SER A 97 -21.76 5.52 -4.96
C SER A 97 -20.43 5.07 -4.35
N PRO A 98 -20.42 4.45 -3.15
CA PRO A 98 -19.19 4.00 -2.51
C PRO A 98 -18.37 3.04 -3.39
N PHE A 99 -19.03 2.08 -4.04
CA PHE A 99 -18.35 1.11 -4.89
C PHE A 99 -17.77 1.74 -6.16
N ARG A 100 -18.55 2.60 -6.82
CA ARG A 100 -18.10 3.33 -8.01
C ARG A 100 -16.92 4.24 -7.68
N ALA A 101 -17.01 4.99 -6.58
CA ALA A 101 -15.91 5.85 -6.12
C ALA A 101 -14.63 5.04 -5.87
N PHE A 102 -14.75 3.84 -5.28
CA PHE A 102 -13.62 2.94 -5.06
C PHE A 102 -13.00 2.44 -6.38
N VAL A 103 -13.81 1.99 -7.33
CA VAL A 103 -13.34 1.54 -8.65
C VAL A 103 -12.66 2.68 -9.41
N GLU A 104 -13.25 3.89 -9.41
CA GLU A 104 -12.67 5.08 -10.05
C GLU A 104 -11.34 5.49 -9.41
N ALA A 105 -11.24 5.47 -8.08
CA ALA A 105 -10.01 5.77 -7.36
C ALA A 105 -8.90 4.74 -7.67
N TYR A 106 -9.22 3.45 -7.56
CA TYR A 106 -8.23 2.39 -7.73
C TYR A 106 -7.73 2.27 -9.17
N LEU A 107 -8.59 2.44 -10.17
CA LEU A 107 -8.25 2.39 -11.59
C LEU A 107 -7.98 3.79 -12.19
N SER A 108 -7.64 4.77 -11.35
CA SER A 108 -7.26 6.10 -11.82
C SER A 108 -5.89 6.10 -12.51
N ALA A 109 -5.67 7.02 -13.45
CA ALA A 109 -4.36 7.22 -14.06
C ALA A 109 -3.29 7.54 -13.00
N ALA A 110 -3.63 8.38 -12.02
CA ALA A 110 -2.72 8.73 -10.92
C ALA A 110 -2.24 7.49 -10.13
N HIS A 111 -3.12 6.51 -9.82
CA HIS A 111 -2.73 5.27 -9.14
C HIS A 111 -1.86 4.36 -10.02
N VAL A 112 -2.06 4.38 -11.34
CA VAL A 112 -1.24 3.60 -12.30
C VAL A 112 0.15 4.21 -12.43
N GLU A 113 0.24 5.53 -12.56
CA GLU A 113 1.48 6.27 -12.80
C GLU A 113 2.35 6.37 -11.54
N ASP A 114 1.75 6.63 -10.39
CA ASP A 114 2.46 6.70 -9.10
C ASP A 114 2.69 5.31 -8.51
N CYS A 115 3.77 4.68 -8.96
CA CYS A 115 4.16 3.38 -8.41
C CYS A 115 4.56 3.46 -6.93
N GLU A 116 5.08 4.59 -6.46
CA GLU A 116 5.62 4.73 -5.09
C GLU A 116 4.54 4.82 -4.01
N SER A 117 3.32 5.26 -4.34
CA SER A 117 2.18 5.29 -3.41
C SER A 117 1.10 4.26 -3.72
N GLY A 118 1.21 3.56 -4.86
CA GLY A 118 0.24 2.60 -5.33
C GLY A 118 0.17 1.29 -4.52
N CYS A 119 -0.81 0.45 -4.87
CA CYS A 119 -1.03 -0.84 -4.22
C CYS A 119 0.17 -1.78 -4.39
N PRO A 120 0.81 -2.25 -3.29
CA PRO A 120 1.96 -3.14 -3.37
C PRO A 120 1.58 -4.53 -3.92
N VAL A 121 0.35 -4.99 -3.70
CA VAL A 121 -0.11 -6.27 -4.27
C VAL A 121 -0.14 -6.18 -5.81
N ALA A 122 -0.63 -5.07 -6.38
CA ALA A 122 -0.60 -4.87 -7.82
C ALA A 122 0.82 -4.72 -8.39
N ALA A 123 1.79 -4.31 -7.57
CA ALA A 123 3.18 -4.20 -8.02
C ALA A 123 3.94 -5.53 -7.94
N LEU A 124 3.67 -6.36 -6.93
CA LEU A 124 4.58 -7.41 -6.45
C LEU A 124 4.00 -8.83 -6.50
N CYS A 125 2.70 -9.00 -6.83
CA CYS A 125 2.00 -10.28 -6.68
C CYS A 125 2.72 -11.46 -7.36
N GLY A 126 3.33 -11.24 -8.53
CA GLY A 126 4.07 -12.26 -9.27
C GLY A 126 5.36 -12.71 -8.58
N ASP A 127 6.01 -11.83 -7.82
CA ASP A 127 7.31 -12.08 -7.19
C ASP A 127 7.18 -12.60 -5.75
N ILE A 128 6.01 -12.47 -5.12
CA ILE A 128 5.77 -12.94 -3.75
C ILE A 128 6.18 -14.40 -3.54
N PRO A 129 5.81 -15.36 -4.42
CA PRO A 129 6.16 -16.77 -4.21
C PRO A 129 7.66 -17.06 -4.22
N LEU A 130 8.48 -16.15 -4.72
CA LEU A 130 9.93 -16.29 -4.84
C LEU A 130 10.69 -15.79 -3.59
N GLN A 131 9.98 -15.22 -2.63
CA GLN A 131 10.58 -14.61 -1.45
C GLN A 131 10.76 -15.61 -0.29
N ALA A 132 11.53 -15.22 0.73
CA ALA A 132 11.66 -15.96 1.97
C ALA A 132 10.29 -16.12 2.68
N ALA A 133 10.11 -17.21 3.42
CA ALA A 133 8.82 -17.58 4.04
C ALA A 133 8.18 -16.45 4.85
N ALA A 134 8.96 -15.71 5.64
CA ALA A 134 8.46 -14.59 6.44
C ALA A 134 7.87 -13.46 5.57
N VAL A 135 8.52 -13.15 4.44
CA VAL A 135 8.05 -12.14 3.48
C VAL A 135 6.79 -12.62 2.77
N VAL A 136 6.75 -13.92 2.38
CA VAL A 136 5.56 -14.55 1.77
C VAL A 136 4.37 -14.46 2.72
N ASP A 137 4.54 -14.80 4.00
CA ASP A 137 3.46 -14.78 4.99
C ASP A 137 2.93 -13.36 5.22
N THR A 138 3.82 -12.37 5.34
CA THR A 138 3.42 -10.96 5.43
C THR A 138 2.68 -10.50 4.17
N SER A 139 3.14 -10.91 2.99
CA SER A 139 2.50 -10.58 1.71
C SER A 139 1.10 -11.21 1.56
N ARG A 140 0.88 -12.41 2.10
CA ARG A 140 -0.47 -13.02 2.20
C ARG A 140 -1.43 -12.18 3.04
N HIS A 141 -0.93 -11.56 4.12
CA HIS A 141 -1.71 -10.62 4.92
C HIS A 141 -2.04 -9.34 4.13
N ALA A 142 -1.11 -8.84 3.32
CA ALA A 142 -1.37 -7.69 2.44
C ALA A 142 -2.46 -7.99 1.39
N ILE A 143 -2.44 -9.17 0.77
CA ILE A 143 -3.49 -9.64 -0.15
C ILE A 143 -4.85 -9.71 0.57
N SER A 144 -4.87 -10.28 1.78
CA SER A 144 -6.08 -10.34 2.61
C SER A 144 -6.58 -8.96 3.01
N SER A 145 -5.69 -7.98 3.22
CA SER A 145 -6.03 -6.59 3.52
C SER A 145 -6.64 -5.89 2.32
N LEU A 146 -6.13 -6.12 1.10
CA LEU A 146 -6.76 -5.64 -0.12
C LEU A 146 -8.18 -6.19 -0.28
N ARG A 147 -8.38 -7.49 -0.07
CA ARG A 147 -9.73 -8.07 -0.07
C ARG A 147 -10.65 -7.40 0.95
N ARG A 148 -10.17 -7.14 2.17
CA ARG A 148 -10.95 -6.42 3.20
C ARG A 148 -11.29 -5.00 2.76
N LEU A 149 -10.36 -4.32 2.09
CA LEU A 149 -10.60 -2.98 1.53
C LEU A 149 -11.73 -3.03 0.48
N VAL A 150 -11.68 -3.98 -0.46
CA VAL A 150 -12.77 -4.19 -1.43
C VAL A 150 -14.12 -4.41 -0.73
N LEU A 151 -14.15 -5.26 0.30
CA LEU A 151 -15.37 -5.55 1.06
C LEU A 151 -15.97 -4.34 1.80
N GLN A 152 -15.20 -3.29 2.08
CA GLN A 152 -15.71 -2.07 2.69
C GLN A 152 -16.62 -1.28 1.75
N PHE A 153 -16.37 -1.37 0.44
CA PHE A 153 -17.09 -0.62 -0.59
C PHE A 153 -18.06 -1.48 -1.41
N LEU A 154 -17.90 -2.80 -1.37
CA LEU A 154 -18.78 -3.73 -2.09
C LEU A 154 -20.18 -3.72 -1.47
N PRO A 155 -21.27 -3.69 -2.28
CA PRO A 155 -22.64 -3.83 -1.78
C PRO A 155 -22.82 -5.06 -0.88
N ARG A 156 -23.53 -4.88 0.26
CA ARG A 156 -23.61 -5.90 1.32
C ARG A 156 -24.44 -7.13 0.96
N ASP A 157 -25.30 -7.02 -0.03
CA ASP A 157 -26.14 -8.09 -0.55
C ASP A 157 -25.41 -9.05 -1.49
N LEU A 158 -24.18 -8.70 -1.90
CA LEU A 158 -23.35 -9.56 -2.74
C LEU A 158 -22.59 -10.62 -1.92
N PRO A 159 -22.35 -11.81 -2.50
CA PRO A 159 -21.53 -12.83 -1.88
C PRO A 159 -20.13 -12.29 -1.52
N ARG A 160 -19.62 -12.62 -0.33
CA ARG A 160 -18.32 -12.11 0.13
C ARG A 160 -17.14 -12.52 -0.76
N ASP A 161 -17.28 -13.63 -1.50
CA ASP A 161 -16.26 -14.10 -2.44
C ASP A 161 -16.19 -13.26 -3.73
N THR A 162 -17.21 -12.46 -4.02
CA THR A 162 -17.18 -11.44 -5.08
C THR A 162 -15.98 -10.50 -4.90
N ALA A 163 -15.55 -10.24 -3.66
CA ALA A 163 -14.37 -9.42 -3.39
C ALA A 163 -13.08 -9.98 -4.01
N TRP A 164 -12.95 -11.29 -4.18
CA TRP A 164 -11.81 -11.88 -4.88
C TRP A 164 -11.84 -11.60 -6.39
N SER A 165 -13.01 -11.71 -7.01
CA SER A 165 -13.20 -11.38 -8.44
C SER A 165 -12.88 -9.92 -8.70
N VAL A 166 -13.40 -9.02 -7.85
CA VAL A 166 -13.11 -7.58 -7.94
C VAL A 166 -11.62 -7.31 -7.75
N ALA A 167 -10.99 -7.84 -6.69
CA ALA A 167 -9.56 -7.64 -6.43
C ALA A 167 -8.68 -8.14 -7.59
N SER A 168 -8.99 -9.32 -8.15
CA SER A 168 -8.26 -9.89 -9.29
C SER A 168 -8.35 -8.99 -10.52
N MET A 169 -9.52 -8.45 -10.83
CA MET A 169 -9.71 -7.53 -11.96
C MET A 169 -8.98 -6.22 -11.76
N LEU A 170 -9.05 -5.64 -10.54
CA LEU A 170 -8.34 -4.41 -10.19
C LEU A 170 -6.82 -4.56 -10.34
N ILE A 171 -6.26 -5.63 -9.78
CA ILE A 171 -4.82 -5.95 -9.87
C ILE A 171 -4.41 -6.13 -11.32
N GLY A 172 -5.12 -7.00 -12.06
CA GLY A 172 -4.80 -7.31 -13.45
C GLY A 172 -4.86 -6.07 -14.36
N ALA A 173 -5.88 -5.23 -14.18
CA ALA A 173 -6.02 -4.00 -14.96
C ALA A 173 -4.87 -3.01 -14.70
N VAL A 174 -4.47 -2.82 -13.43
CA VAL A 174 -3.33 -1.96 -13.08
C VAL A 174 -2.02 -2.52 -13.63
N GLN A 175 -1.78 -3.84 -13.50
CA GLN A 175 -0.57 -4.47 -14.03
C GLN A 175 -0.47 -4.35 -15.55
N LEU A 176 -1.55 -4.64 -16.27
CA LEU A 176 -1.59 -4.50 -17.73
C LEU A 176 -1.38 -3.04 -18.16
N ALA A 177 -2.04 -2.09 -17.50
CA ALA A 177 -1.88 -0.67 -17.81
C ALA A 177 -0.43 -0.20 -17.59
N ARG A 178 0.21 -0.61 -16.49
CA ARG A 178 1.64 -0.31 -16.23
C ARG A 178 2.56 -0.92 -17.27
N ALA A 179 2.32 -2.18 -17.65
CA ALA A 179 3.13 -2.88 -18.67
C ALA A 179 2.99 -2.24 -20.06
N LEU A 180 1.83 -1.68 -20.38
CA LEU A 180 1.55 -1.00 -21.65
C LEU A 180 2.07 0.45 -21.67
N GLY A 181 2.37 1.05 -20.51
CA GLY A 181 2.82 2.43 -20.40
C GLY A 181 1.75 3.45 -20.79
N ASP A 182 2.13 4.69 -21.13
CA ASP A 182 1.19 5.73 -21.57
C ASP A 182 0.77 5.49 -23.03
N THR A 183 -0.13 4.56 -23.22
CA THR A 183 -0.67 4.20 -24.55
C THR A 183 -2.20 4.23 -24.57
N PRO A 184 -2.83 4.36 -25.74
CA PRO A 184 -4.28 4.20 -25.90
C PRO A 184 -4.78 2.84 -25.38
N GLN A 185 -3.98 1.78 -25.52
CA GLN A 185 -4.31 0.44 -25.06
C GLN A 185 -4.38 0.38 -23.52
N ALA A 186 -3.45 1.01 -22.80
CA ALA A 186 -3.49 1.10 -21.34
C ALA A 186 -4.77 1.77 -20.86
N LYS A 187 -5.14 2.91 -21.49
CA LYS A 187 -6.38 3.63 -21.19
C LYS A 187 -7.61 2.78 -21.47
N ALA A 188 -7.60 2.01 -22.56
CA ALA A 188 -8.68 1.09 -22.92
C ALA A 188 -8.85 -0.06 -21.89
N VAL A 189 -7.74 -0.63 -21.38
CA VAL A 189 -7.77 -1.65 -20.33
C VAL A 189 -8.43 -1.13 -19.06
N LEU A 190 -8.02 0.06 -18.59
CA LEU A 190 -8.61 0.67 -17.40
C LEU A 190 -10.09 0.99 -17.58
N ALA A 191 -10.46 1.57 -18.74
CA ALA A 191 -11.84 1.89 -19.06
C ALA A 191 -12.73 0.65 -19.13
N ALA A 192 -12.25 -0.44 -19.73
CA ALA A 192 -12.98 -1.70 -19.84
C ALA A 192 -13.21 -2.32 -18.44
N ALA A 193 -12.17 -2.38 -17.61
CA ALA A 193 -12.28 -2.92 -16.25
C ALA A 193 -13.23 -2.07 -15.38
N LYS A 194 -13.14 -0.74 -15.44
CA LYS A 194 -14.06 0.16 -14.73
C LYS A 194 -15.51 -0.10 -15.14
N ARG A 195 -15.79 -0.11 -16.43
CA ARG A 195 -17.14 -0.34 -16.95
C ARG A 195 -17.70 -1.68 -16.48
N ASP A 196 -16.95 -2.77 -16.64
CA ASP A 196 -17.41 -4.10 -16.29
C ASP A 196 -17.67 -4.23 -14.77
N LEU A 197 -16.78 -3.68 -13.92
CA LEU A 197 -16.96 -3.68 -12.47
C LEU A 197 -18.19 -2.88 -12.04
N ILE A 198 -18.38 -1.68 -12.63
CA ILE A 198 -19.51 -0.80 -12.30
C ILE A 198 -20.81 -1.43 -12.77
N GLU A 199 -20.89 -1.90 -14.01
CA GLU A 199 -22.11 -2.53 -14.56
C GLU A 199 -22.55 -3.76 -13.75
N ARG A 200 -21.60 -4.57 -13.27
CA ARG A 200 -21.92 -5.79 -12.51
C ARG A 200 -22.26 -5.55 -11.06
N TYR A 201 -21.60 -4.62 -10.40
CA TYR A 201 -21.60 -4.56 -8.94
C TYR A 201 -22.01 -3.21 -8.36
N ASP A 202 -22.08 -2.12 -9.15
CA ASP A 202 -22.55 -0.83 -8.66
C ASP A 202 -24.09 -0.81 -8.68
N ARG A 203 -24.68 -1.17 -7.55
CA ARG A 203 -26.12 -1.03 -7.35
C ARG A 203 -26.37 0.37 -6.80
N GLN A 204 -27.00 1.21 -7.59
CA GLN A 204 -27.53 2.46 -7.06
C GLN A 204 -28.46 2.10 -5.90
N ALA A 205 -28.19 2.70 -4.73
CA ALA A 205 -29.12 2.61 -3.61
C ALA A 205 -30.46 3.20 -4.07
N GLY A 206 -31.45 2.32 -4.25
CA GLY A 206 -32.83 2.71 -4.56
C GLY A 206 -33.47 3.45 -3.38
#